data_17771511b5ad3f6bdc7623b5a549b17a
#
_entry.id   17771511b5ad3f6bdc7623b5a549b17a
#
_cell.length_a   1.000
_cell.length_b   1.000
_cell.length_c   1.000
_cell.angle_alpha   90.00
_cell.angle_beta   90.00
_cell.angle_gamma   90.00
#
_symmetry.space_group_name_H-M   'P 1'
#
loop_
_entity.id
_entity.type
_entity.pdbx_description
1 polymer ?
#
loop_
_entity_poly.entity_id
_entity_poly.type
_entity_poly.pdbx_seq_one_letter_code
_entity_poly.pdbx_strand_id
1 'polypeptide(L)'
;MSVPLSPEALSLLADHTTVKILATVDGDGVPHAVVKQSLHAAADGRRLYYLEFLDTSATNRNLVRGIWYDSRVAVTLAGSDGRSIQIKGRPVKNHVTGPLFAEQYRRVRDLYGDVDLAGVWEIEPEEVIDQSILARRTTEAARHPAFVHLDRIARA
;
A
#
# COMPACT_ATOMS: atom_id res chain seq x y z
N MET A 1 14.10 5.65 5.76
CA MET A 1 14.82 5.79 4.47
C MET A 1 13.94 5.20 3.37
N SER A 2 13.74 5.93 2.31
CA SER A 2 12.90 5.48 1.18
C SER A 2 13.56 4.31 0.44
N VAL A 3 12.75 3.31 0.10
CA VAL A 3 13.17 2.20 -0.77
C VAL A 3 12.38 2.22 -2.07
N PRO A 4 12.96 1.79 -3.19
CA PRO A 4 12.21 1.66 -4.43
C PRO A 4 11.19 0.52 -4.34
N LEU A 5 10.10 0.64 -5.09
CA LEU A 5 9.15 -0.45 -5.26
C LEU A 5 9.78 -1.58 -6.08
N SER A 6 9.54 -2.83 -5.68
CA SER A 6 10.03 -3.98 -6.44
C SER A 6 9.30 -4.12 -7.78
N PRO A 7 9.90 -4.79 -8.77
CA PRO A 7 9.24 -5.05 -10.04
C PRO A 7 7.88 -5.76 -9.88
N GLU A 8 7.78 -6.68 -8.93
CA GLU A 8 6.53 -7.40 -8.62
C GLU A 8 5.48 -6.45 -8.04
N ALA A 9 5.88 -5.55 -7.14
CA ALA A 9 4.98 -4.53 -6.59
C ALA A 9 4.47 -3.59 -7.69
N LEU A 10 5.34 -3.13 -8.59
CA LEU A 10 4.97 -2.29 -9.71
C LEU A 10 4.00 -3.01 -10.65
N SER A 11 4.25 -4.29 -10.97
CA SER A 11 3.36 -5.12 -11.77
C SER A 11 1.97 -5.25 -11.14
N LEU A 12 1.90 -5.53 -9.84
CA LEU A 12 0.63 -5.65 -9.12
C LEU A 12 -0.11 -4.31 -9.02
N LEU A 13 0.60 -3.21 -8.83
CA LEU A 13 -0.01 -1.87 -8.79
C LEU A 13 -0.62 -1.47 -10.14
N ALA A 14 0.00 -1.88 -11.24
CA ALA A 14 -0.48 -1.61 -12.60
C ALA A 14 -1.66 -2.51 -13.01
N ASP A 15 -1.81 -3.68 -12.39
CA ASP A 15 -2.86 -4.65 -12.70
C ASP A 15 -4.17 -4.25 -12.03
N HIS A 16 -5.21 -4.00 -12.83
CA HIS A 16 -6.54 -3.61 -12.34
C HIS A 16 -7.27 -4.73 -11.59
N THR A 17 -6.84 -5.99 -11.72
CA THR A 17 -7.41 -7.13 -10.99
C THR A 17 -6.82 -7.29 -9.59
N THR A 18 -5.71 -6.61 -9.29
CA THR A 18 -5.10 -6.62 -7.96
C THR A 18 -6.01 -5.93 -6.95
N VAL A 19 -6.28 -6.62 -5.85
CA VAL A 19 -6.93 -5.98 -4.69
C VAL A 19 -5.88 -5.19 -3.92
N LYS A 20 -6.13 -3.91 -3.70
CA LYS A 20 -5.23 -2.96 -3.05
C LYS A 20 -5.85 -2.49 -1.75
N ILE A 21 -5.21 -2.78 -0.64
CA ILE A 21 -5.68 -2.43 0.70
C ILE A 21 -4.70 -1.44 1.32
N LEU A 22 -5.24 -0.35 1.86
CA LEU A 22 -4.49 0.61 2.67
C LEU A 22 -4.87 0.46 4.13
N ALA A 23 -3.90 0.16 4.96
CA ALA A 23 -4.05 0.08 6.41
C ALA A 23 -3.40 1.28 7.08
N THR A 24 -4.14 1.91 7.95
CA THR A 24 -3.74 3.07 8.76
C THR A 24 -4.09 2.81 10.22
N VAL A 25 -3.63 3.67 11.11
CA VAL A 25 -3.88 3.57 12.55
C VAL A 25 -4.50 4.89 13.04
N ASP A 26 -5.53 4.80 13.85
CA ASP A 26 -6.14 5.98 14.45
C ASP A 26 -5.41 6.48 15.71
N GLY A 27 -5.97 7.51 16.34
CA GLY A 27 -5.39 8.12 17.54
C GLY A 27 -5.31 7.23 18.77
N ASP A 28 -6.11 6.17 18.82
CA ASP A 28 -6.15 5.20 19.92
C ASP A 28 -5.34 3.94 19.60
N GLY A 29 -4.64 3.92 18.48
CA GLY A 29 -3.86 2.76 18.04
C GLY A 29 -4.70 1.67 17.37
N VAL A 30 -5.96 1.95 17.03
CA VAL A 30 -6.83 0.97 16.38
C VAL A 30 -6.54 0.93 14.88
N PRO A 31 -6.26 -0.26 14.32
CA PRO A 31 -6.03 -0.41 12.88
C PRO A 31 -7.30 -0.14 12.06
N HIS A 32 -7.13 0.47 10.92
CA HIS A 32 -8.17 0.73 9.93
C HIS A 32 -7.65 0.28 8.55
N ALA A 33 -8.25 -0.77 7.98
CA ALA A 33 -7.81 -1.36 6.72
C ALA A 33 -8.98 -1.41 5.74
N VAL A 34 -8.83 -0.79 4.59
CA VAL A 34 -9.88 -0.67 3.57
C VAL A 34 -9.31 -0.84 2.17
N VAL A 35 -10.14 -1.33 1.26
CA VAL A 35 -9.79 -1.41 -0.15
C VAL A 35 -9.69 0.00 -0.74
N LYS A 36 -8.56 0.29 -1.37
CA LYS A 36 -8.25 1.57 -2.03
C LYS A 36 -7.67 1.32 -3.43
N GLN A 37 -8.55 1.07 -4.39
CA GLN A 37 -8.15 0.73 -5.76
C GLN A 37 -7.43 1.86 -6.49
N SER A 38 -7.52 3.10 -6.01
CA SER A 38 -6.79 4.24 -6.56
C SER A 38 -5.29 4.23 -6.27
N LEU A 39 -4.80 3.34 -5.40
CA LEU A 39 -3.38 3.19 -5.13
C LEU A 39 -2.63 2.87 -6.43
N HIS A 40 -1.61 3.66 -6.73
CA HIS A 40 -0.74 3.47 -7.89
C HIS A 40 0.66 3.97 -7.60
N ALA A 41 1.63 3.53 -8.41
CA ALA A 41 3.01 3.97 -8.29
C ALA A 41 3.21 5.32 -8.99
N ALA A 42 4.09 6.15 -8.45
CA ALA A 42 4.67 7.27 -9.18
C ALA A 42 5.49 6.76 -10.37
N ALA A 43 5.67 7.60 -11.40
CA ALA A 43 6.37 7.23 -12.62
C ALA A 43 7.81 6.74 -12.39
N ASP A 44 8.48 7.23 -11.34
CA ASP A 44 9.84 6.84 -10.97
C ASP A 44 9.91 5.54 -10.13
N GLY A 45 8.78 4.95 -9.77
CA GLY A 45 8.71 3.75 -8.94
C GLY A 45 9.17 3.94 -7.48
N ARG A 46 9.28 5.16 -6.99
CA ARG A 46 9.80 5.48 -5.67
C ARG A 46 8.75 5.96 -4.66
N ARG A 47 7.54 6.23 -5.13
CA ARG A 47 6.42 6.70 -4.31
C ARG A 47 5.16 5.96 -4.67
N LEU A 48 4.25 5.89 -3.71
CA LEU A 48 2.87 5.50 -3.92
C LEU A 48 1.99 6.75 -3.87
N TYR A 49 1.01 6.79 -4.76
CA TYR A 49 -0.07 7.76 -4.70
C TYR A 49 -1.38 7.08 -4.36
N TYR A 50 -2.19 7.76 -3.56
CA TYR A 50 -3.54 7.37 -3.22
C TYR A 50 -4.47 8.56 -3.49
N LEU A 51 -5.55 8.33 -4.23
CA LEU A 51 -6.53 9.37 -4.52
C LEU A 51 -7.64 9.33 -3.46
N GLU A 52 -7.78 10.41 -2.71
CA GLU A 52 -8.85 10.56 -1.72
C GLU A 52 -10.03 11.30 -2.34
N PHE A 53 -11.20 10.68 -2.30
CA PHE A 53 -12.45 11.25 -2.79
C PHE A 53 -13.34 11.81 -1.69
N LEU A 54 -13.01 11.54 -0.43
CA LEU A 54 -13.79 11.96 0.72
C LEU A 54 -12.87 12.50 1.82
N ASP A 55 -12.78 13.80 1.94
CA ASP A 55 -11.92 14.50 2.91
C ASP A 55 -12.25 14.18 4.37
N THR A 56 -13.49 13.76 4.65
CA THR A 56 -13.93 13.34 5.99
C THR A 56 -13.70 11.86 6.28
N SER A 57 -13.07 11.10 5.39
CA SER A 57 -12.84 9.66 5.58
C SER A 57 -11.93 9.38 6.79
N ALA A 58 -12.11 8.21 7.41
CA ALA A 58 -11.21 7.75 8.47
C ALA A 58 -9.78 7.60 7.94
N THR A 59 -9.62 7.11 6.71
CA THR A 59 -8.31 7.01 6.07
C THR A 59 -7.63 8.37 5.98
N ASN A 60 -8.33 9.41 5.52
CA ASN A 60 -7.77 10.75 5.40
C ASN A 60 -7.34 11.31 6.77
N ARG A 61 -8.19 11.17 7.80
CA ARG A 61 -7.84 11.60 9.16
C ARG A 61 -6.60 10.88 9.70
N ASN A 62 -6.51 9.58 9.47
CA ASN A 62 -5.37 8.78 9.91
C ASN A 62 -4.08 9.14 9.17
N LEU A 63 -4.17 9.44 7.87
CA LEU A 63 -3.00 9.89 7.08
C LEU A 63 -2.51 11.27 7.53
N VAL A 64 -3.43 12.22 7.79
CA VAL A 64 -3.07 13.53 8.37
C VAL A 64 -2.38 13.34 9.71
N ARG A 65 -2.96 12.53 10.58
CA ARG A 65 -2.34 12.18 11.87
C ARG A 65 -0.96 11.53 11.69
N GLY A 66 -0.82 10.68 10.68
CA GLY A 66 0.44 10.01 10.34
C GLY A 66 1.57 10.99 10.06
N ILE A 67 1.30 12.11 9.40
CA ILE A 67 2.30 13.16 9.19
C ILE A 67 2.71 13.82 10.52
N TRP A 68 1.74 14.16 11.36
CA TRP A 68 2.01 14.86 12.62
C TRP A 68 2.70 14.00 13.68
N TYR A 69 2.42 12.71 13.72
CA TYR A 69 2.89 11.80 14.77
C TYR A 69 3.79 10.68 14.25
N ASP A 70 4.29 10.82 13.03
CA ASP A 70 5.19 9.85 12.38
C ASP A 70 4.65 8.41 12.38
N SER A 71 3.34 8.26 12.16
CA SER A 71 2.71 6.95 12.10
C SER A 71 2.96 6.29 10.74
N ARG A 72 3.18 4.98 10.77
CA ARG A 72 3.38 4.17 9.57
C ARG A 72 2.03 3.71 9.00
N VAL A 73 2.07 3.40 7.73
CA VAL A 73 0.96 2.77 7.00
C VAL A 73 1.44 1.47 6.37
N ALA A 74 0.50 0.59 6.06
CA ALA A 74 0.79 -0.61 5.29
C ALA A 74 -0.15 -0.70 4.09
N VAL A 75 0.42 -1.03 2.94
CA VAL A 75 -0.32 -1.35 1.73
C VAL A 75 -0.18 -2.84 1.46
N THR A 76 -1.30 -3.51 1.24
CA THR A 76 -1.32 -4.91 0.81
C THR A 76 -1.82 -4.98 -0.62
N LEU A 77 -1.04 -5.63 -1.47
CA LEU A 77 -1.38 -5.93 -2.86
C LEU A 77 -1.62 -7.42 -2.98
N ALA A 78 -2.85 -7.80 -3.31
CA ALA A 78 -3.24 -9.19 -3.51
C ALA A 78 -3.58 -9.42 -4.99
N GLY A 79 -2.72 -10.13 -5.69
CA GLY A 79 -2.91 -10.48 -7.09
C GLY A 79 -3.89 -11.65 -7.26
N SER A 80 -4.57 -11.69 -8.39
CA SER A 80 -5.47 -12.79 -8.75
C SER A 80 -4.75 -14.13 -8.97
N ASP A 81 -3.45 -14.08 -9.16
CA ASP A 81 -2.56 -15.25 -9.36
C ASP A 81 -1.90 -15.76 -8.07
N GLY A 82 -2.30 -15.24 -6.90
CA GLY A 82 -1.79 -15.63 -5.60
C GLY A 82 -0.55 -14.86 -5.14
N ARG A 83 -0.02 -13.94 -5.95
CA ARG A 83 1.03 -13.02 -5.47
C ARG A 83 0.48 -12.13 -4.37
N SER A 84 1.29 -11.87 -3.36
CA SER A 84 0.95 -10.97 -2.26
C SER A 84 2.17 -10.17 -1.85
N ILE A 85 2.07 -8.85 -1.92
CA ILE A 85 3.14 -7.92 -1.54
C ILE A 85 2.61 -7.01 -0.44
N GLN A 86 3.41 -6.82 0.60
CA GLN A 86 3.18 -5.80 1.61
C GLN A 86 4.21 -4.68 1.44
N ILE A 87 3.72 -3.45 1.43
CA ILE A 87 4.56 -2.26 1.42
C ILE A 87 4.28 -1.51 2.73
N LYS A 88 5.30 -1.34 3.56
CA LYS A 88 5.24 -0.47 4.72
C LYS A 88 5.84 0.87 4.35
N GLY A 89 5.27 1.94 4.86
CA GLY A 89 5.73 3.28 4.55
C GLY A 89 5.10 4.32 5.45
N ARG A 90 5.27 5.57 5.07
CA ARG A 90 4.69 6.69 5.79
C ARG A 90 4.05 7.70 4.84
N PRO A 91 2.96 8.34 5.23
CA PRO A 91 2.42 9.46 4.48
C PRO A 91 3.37 10.65 4.59
N VAL A 92 3.68 11.29 3.46
CA VAL A 92 4.61 12.43 3.45
C VAL A 92 3.94 13.73 3.03
N LYS A 93 2.92 13.67 2.18
CA LYS A 93 2.24 14.86 1.69
C LYS A 93 0.85 14.55 1.17
N ASN A 94 -0.07 15.49 1.39
CA ASN A 94 -1.34 15.54 0.69
C ASN A 94 -1.31 16.70 -0.32
N HIS A 95 -1.37 16.38 -1.60
CA HIS A 95 -1.44 17.38 -2.66
C HIS A 95 -2.90 17.75 -2.89
N VAL A 96 -3.26 18.98 -2.54
CA VAL A 96 -4.61 19.53 -2.73
C VAL A 96 -4.64 20.62 -3.81
N THR A 97 -3.48 21.01 -4.31
CA THR A 97 -3.27 21.94 -5.43
C THR A 97 -1.98 21.58 -6.15
N GLY A 98 -1.72 22.23 -7.26
CA GLY A 98 -0.47 22.09 -8.01
C GLY A 98 -0.54 21.09 -9.16
N PRO A 99 0.59 20.86 -9.85
CA PRO A 99 0.61 20.10 -11.11
C PRO A 99 0.14 18.65 -10.95
N LEU A 100 0.58 17.95 -9.91
CA LEU A 100 0.19 16.57 -9.64
C LEU A 100 -1.31 16.46 -9.37
N PHE A 101 -1.84 17.33 -8.50
CA PHE A 101 -3.27 17.37 -8.22
C PHE A 101 -4.08 17.65 -9.49
N ALA A 102 -3.68 18.63 -10.28
CA ALA A 102 -4.36 19.00 -11.51
C ALA A 102 -4.37 17.88 -12.55
N GLU A 103 -3.27 17.14 -12.67
CA GLU A 103 -3.15 15.97 -13.54
C GLU A 103 -4.11 14.86 -13.10
N GLN A 104 -4.09 14.50 -11.83
CA GLN A 104 -4.95 13.44 -11.28
C GLN A 104 -6.44 13.86 -11.30
N TYR A 105 -6.75 15.13 -11.04
CA TYR A 105 -8.09 15.66 -11.12
C TYR A 105 -8.68 15.50 -12.52
N ARG A 106 -7.94 15.87 -13.56
CA ARG A 106 -8.36 15.68 -14.97
C ARG A 106 -8.58 14.20 -15.29
N ARG A 107 -7.64 13.34 -14.89
CA ARG A 107 -7.75 11.89 -15.10
C ARG A 107 -9.00 11.30 -14.44
N VAL A 108 -9.29 11.70 -13.21
CA VAL A 108 -10.49 11.27 -12.49
C VAL A 108 -11.76 11.71 -13.19
N ARG A 109 -11.81 12.96 -13.64
CA ARG A 109 -12.97 13.46 -14.39
C ARG A 109 -13.17 12.75 -15.72
N ASP A 110 -12.11 12.43 -16.42
CA ASP A 110 -12.18 11.71 -17.69
C ASP A 110 -12.69 10.27 -17.50
N LEU A 111 -12.34 9.63 -16.38
CA LEU A 111 -12.71 8.24 -16.10
C LEU A 111 -14.09 8.11 -15.42
N TYR A 112 -14.42 9.00 -14.51
CA TYR A 112 -15.57 8.87 -13.61
C TYR A 112 -16.59 10.02 -13.73
N GLY A 113 -16.34 11.01 -14.58
CA GLY A 113 -17.22 12.16 -14.76
C GLY A 113 -17.11 13.18 -13.62
N ASP A 114 -18.24 13.65 -13.13
CA ASP A 114 -18.29 14.73 -12.13
C ASP A 114 -18.07 14.18 -10.71
N VAL A 115 -16.82 13.79 -10.44
CA VAL A 115 -16.36 13.31 -9.13
C VAL A 115 -15.35 14.30 -8.57
N ASP A 116 -15.53 14.71 -7.33
CA ASP A 116 -14.60 15.58 -6.64
C ASP A 116 -13.40 14.77 -6.10
N LEU A 117 -12.21 15.24 -6.41
CA LEU A 117 -10.98 14.75 -5.84
C LEU A 117 -10.61 15.63 -4.64
N ALA A 118 -10.59 15.06 -3.45
CA ALA A 118 -10.25 15.78 -2.22
C ALA A 118 -8.74 15.98 -2.05
N GLY A 119 -7.94 15.04 -2.53
CA GLY A 119 -6.49 15.15 -2.47
C GLY A 119 -5.77 13.95 -3.08
N VAL A 120 -4.49 14.14 -3.33
CA VAL A 120 -3.57 13.08 -3.77
C VAL A 120 -2.54 12.88 -2.67
N TRP A 121 -2.66 11.76 -1.97
CA TRP A 121 -1.72 11.39 -0.92
C TRP A 121 -0.46 10.77 -1.52
N GLU A 122 0.67 11.24 -1.05
CA GLU A 122 1.99 10.68 -1.34
C GLU A 122 2.47 9.87 -0.15
N ILE A 123 2.78 8.61 -0.41
CA ILE A 123 3.31 7.66 0.59
C ILE A 123 4.72 7.26 0.18
N GLU A 124 5.64 7.40 1.11
CA GLU A 124 7.02 6.98 0.97
C GLU A 124 7.19 5.53 1.40
N PRO A 125 7.56 4.59 0.51
CA PRO A 125 7.87 3.22 0.88
C PRO A 125 9.16 3.15 1.73
N GLU A 126 9.11 2.39 2.81
CA GLU A 126 10.26 2.12 3.68
C GLU A 126 10.66 0.64 3.66
N GLU A 127 9.72 -0.25 3.34
CA GLU A 127 9.94 -1.69 3.26
C GLU A 127 8.98 -2.32 2.25
N VAL A 128 9.48 -3.21 1.41
CA VAL A 128 8.68 -3.99 0.45
C VAL A 128 8.93 -5.47 0.73
N ILE A 129 7.87 -6.21 1.06
CA ILE A 129 7.97 -7.60 1.53
C ILE A 129 7.12 -8.48 0.63
N ASP A 130 7.72 -9.53 0.08
CA ASP A 130 6.96 -10.60 -0.56
C ASP A 130 6.28 -11.44 0.52
N GLN A 131 4.94 -11.39 0.56
CA GLN A 131 4.10 -12.14 1.49
C GLN A 131 3.48 -13.39 0.85
N SER A 132 3.88 -13.75 -0.36
CA SER A 132 3.45 -14.99 -1.00
C SER A 132 3.87 -16.18 -0.14
N ILE A 133 2.99 -17.18 -0.04
CA ILE A 133 3.20 -18.28 0.92
C ILE A 133 4.52 -19.04 0.69
N LEU A 134 4.91 -19.21 -0.58
CA LEU A 134 6.17 -19.91 -0.90
C LEU A 134 7.39 -19.09 -0.47
N ALA A 135 7.40 -17.79 -0.75
CA ALA A 135 8.48 -16.89 -0.33
C ALA A 135 8.60 -16.84 1.20
N ARG A 136 7.45 -16.74 1.89
CA ARG A 136 7.45 -16.73 3.37
C ARG A 136 7.93 -18.05 3.96
N ARG A 137 7.50 -19.18 3.42
CA ARG A 137 7.99 -20.49 3.87
C ARG A 137 9.50 -20.62 3.73
N THR A 138 10.06 -20.22 2.61
CA THR A 138 11.51 -20.24 2.37
C THR A 138 12.25 -19.34 3.38
N THR A 139 11.77 -18.13 3.58
CA THR A 139 12.36 -17.17 4.52
C THR A 139 12.29 -17.67 5.97
N GLU A 140 11.14 -18.17 6.41
CA GLU A 140 10.96 -18.67 7.78
C GLU A 140 11.77 -19.95 8.03
N ALA A 141 11.85 -20.86 7.07
CA ALA A 141 12.68 -22.06 7.16
C ALA A 141 14.18 -21.72 7.30
N ALA A 142 14.65 -20.69 6.60
CA ALA A 142 16.02 -20.22 6.70
C ALA A 142 16.31 -19.53 8.05
N ARG A 143 15.34 -18.75 8.57
CA ARG A 143 15.49 -18.04 9.86
C ARG A 143 15.33 -18.94 11.07
N HIS A 144 14.54 -20.00 10.96
CA HIS A 144 14.16 -20.88 12.04
C HIS A 144 14.34 -22.36 11.66
N PRO A 145 15.59 -22.81 11.37
CA PRO A 145 15.84 -24.16 10.84
C PRO A 145 15.45 -25.29 11.80
N ALA A 146 15.39 -25.00 13.11
CA ALA A 146 14.97 -25.97 14.12
C ALA A 146 13.43 -26.06 14.29
N PHE A 147 12.68 -25.20 13.63
CA PHE A 147 11.21 -25.16 13.72
C PHE A 147 10.62 -26.08 12.65
N VAL A 148 10.61 -27.38 12.92
CA VAL A 148 10.05 -28.39 12.02
C VAL A 148 8.68 -28.83 12.53
N HIS A 149 7.66 -28.70 11.67
CA HIS A 149 6.32 -29.18 12.00
C HIS A 149 6.31 -30.71 12.11
N LEU A 150 5.60 -31.25 13.13
CA LEU A 150 5.56 -32.69 13.41
C LEU A 150 5.17 -33.53 12.18
N ASP A 151 4.28 -33.04 11.32
CA ASP A 151 3.87 -33.73 10.09
C ASP A 151 5.01 -33.96 9.10
N ARG A 152 6.07 -33.15 9.16
CA ARG A 152 7.26 -33.31 8.30
C ARG A 152 8.21 -34.36 8.87
N ILE A 153 8.23 -34.51 10.18
CA ILE A 153 9.06 -35.54 10.85
C ILE A 153 8.51 -36.94 10.56
N ALA A 154 7.18 -37.08 10.51
CA ALA A 154 6.51 -38.35 10.25
C ALA A 154 6.65 -38.88 8.82
N ARG A 155 7.16 -38.07 7.89
CA ARG A 155 7.36 -38.42 6.47
C ARG A 155 8.83 -38.65 6.10
N ALA A 156 9.70 -38.49 7.03
CA ALA A 156 11.10 -38.85 6.90
C ALA A 156 11.32 -40.28 7.37
#